data_4092c41ecc871b4cbdd96a6be7cdbc41
#
_entry.id   4092c41ecc871b4cbdd96a6be7cdbc41
#
_cell.length_a   1.000
_cell.length_b   1.000
_cell.length_c   1.000
_cell.angle_alpha   90.00
_cell.angle_beta   90.00
_cell.angle_gamma   90.00
#
_symmetry.space_group_name_H-M   'P 1'
#
loop_
_entity.id
_entity.type
_entity.pdbx_description
1 polymer ?
#
loop_
_entity_poly.entity_id
_entity_poly.type
_entity_poly.pdbx_seq_one_letter_code
_entity_poly.pdbx_strand_id
1 'polypeptide(L)'
;MGINAKIEDINAVDAYFSTLPGNIYNHIRRPMINTINLIHMVPITNIWAGEKRNKHLNAPPLIYTKTIGNTPFRLNLHIGDVGHSMVIGPTGSGKSVHLCLIEAQFRKYKDAQVFVFDKGASSKVITTAVGGEFFRFRK
;
A
#
# COMPACT_ATOMS: atom_id res chain seq x y z
N MET A 1 16.12 -8.47 -17.20
CA MET A 1 16.51 -7.46 -18.21
C MET A 1 17.30 -6.37 -17.50
N GLY A 2 18.55 -6.13 -17.87
CA GLY A 2 19.35 -5.02 -17.35
C GLY A 2 19.09 -3.75 -18.19
N ILE A 3 18.77 -2.66 -17.53
CA ILE A 3 18.72 -1.34 -18.17
C ILE A 3 20.15 -0.82 -18.20
N ASN A 4 20.69 -0.58 -19.40
CA ASN A 4 22.00 -0.01 -19.56
C ASN A 4 21.83 1.51 -19.67
N ALA A 5 22.20 2.24 -18.61
CA ALA A 5 22.18 3.69 -18.59
C ALA A 5 23.57 4.25 -18.91
N LYS A 6 23.63 5.25 -19.78
CA LYS A 6 24.87 5.95 -20.14
C LYS A 6 24.68 7.44 -19.89
N ILE A 7 25.68 8.06 -19.26
CA ILE A 7 25.72 9.51 -19.12
C ILE A 7 26.18 10.11 -20.44
N GLU A 8 25.42 11.05 -20.97
CA GLU A 8 25.81 11.84 -22.15
C GLU A 8 26.60 13.06 -21.70
N ASP A 9 27.81 13.20 -22.26
CA ASP A 9 28.72 14.30 -21.98
C ASP A 9 28.93 15.20 -23.21
N ILE A 10 29.11 14.60 -24.38
CA ILE A 10 29.42 15.37 -25.63
C ILE A 10 28.18 16.08 -26.17
N ASN A 11 27.03 15.48 -26.14
CA ASN A 11 25.76 16.01 -26.65
C ASN A 11 24.75 16.30 -25.53
N ALA A 12 25.23 16.70 -24.36
CA ALA A 12 24.39 16.84 -23.15
C ALA A 12 23.24 17.85 -23.35
N VAL A 13 23.47 18.94 -24.08
CA VAL A 13 22.47 19.98 -24.34
C VAL A 13 21.35 19.45 -25.23
N ASP A 14 21.69 18.78 -26.34
CA ASP A 14 20.70 18.18 -27.23
C ASP A 14 19.96 17.03 -26.56
N ALA A 15 20.66 16.24 -25.74
CA ALA A 15 20.04 15.21 -24.90
C ALA A 15 18.99 15.82 -23.96
N TYR A 16 19.32 16.93 -23.28
CA TYR A 16 18.39 17.65 -22.44
C TYR A 16 17.17 18.15 -23.20
N PHE A 17 17.39 18.83 -24.35
CA PHE A 17 16.26 19.30 -25.17
C PHE A 17 15.39 18.15 -25.70
N SER A 18 15.96 16.97 -25.95
CA SER A 18 15.20 15.80 -26.38
C SER A 18 14.24 15.25 -25.31
N THR A 19 14.46 15.59 -24.03
CA THR A 19 13.56 15.19 -22.93
C THR A 19 12.32 16.09 -22.81
N LEU A 20 12.32 17.26 -23.45
CA LEU A 20 11.20 18.19 -23.38
C LEU A 20 10.00 17.66 -24.18
N PRO A 21 8.80 17.66 -23.62
CA PRO A 21 7.60 17.20 -24.31
C PRO A 21 7.36 18.00 -25.60
N GLY A 22 7.14 17.30 -26.71
CA GLY A 22 6.87 17.91 -28.03
C GLY A 22 8.11 18.28 -28.85
N ASN A 23 9.31 18.14 -28.31
CA ASN A 23 10.54 18.33 -29.10
C ASN A 23 10.92 17.03 -29.80
N ILE A 24 10.79 17.01 -31.12
CA ILE A 24 11.09 15.83 -31.96
C ILE A 24 12.39 16.02 -32.78
N TYR A 25 13.03 17.18 -32.72
CA TYR A 25 14.15 17.53 -33.58
C TYR A 25 15.51 17.15 -33.00
N ASN A 26 15.67 17.24 -31.69
CA ASN A 26 16.97 17.08 -31.01
C ASN A 26 17.21 15.61 -30.56
N HIS A 27 16.70 14.63 -31.28
CA HIS A 27 16.96 13.22 -30.96
C HIS A 27 18.39 12.82 -31.39
N ILE A 28 19.28 12.73 -30.42
CA ILE A 28 20.68 12.34 -30.64
C ILE A 28 20.78 10.86 -31.07
N ARG A 29 19.95 10.04 -30.47
CA ARG A 29 19.89 8.62 -30.77
C ARG A 29 18.43 8.21 -30.97
N ARG A 30 18.17 7.59 -32.10
CA ARG A 30 16.86 6.95 -32.37
C ARG A 30 17.00 5.46 -32.07
N PRO A 31 16.68 5.01 -30.83
CA PRO A 31 16.74 3.59 -30.54
C PRO A 31 15.69 2.87 -31.38
N MET A 32 16.11 1.88 -32.16
CA MET A 32 15.18 0.97 -32.78
C MET A 32 14.59 0.09 -31.67
N ILE A 33 13.37 0.40 -31.24
CA ILE A 33 12.66 -0.36 -30.22
C ILE A 33 11.82 -1.42 -30.94
N ASN A 34 12.05 -2.69 -30.61
CA ASN A 34 11.21 -3.78 -31.06
C ASN A 34 9.79 -3.59 -30.47
N THR A 35 8.75 -3.91 -31.24
CA THR A 35 7.34 -3.83 -30.82
C THR A 35 7.08 -4.56 -29.51
N ILE A 36 7.73 -5.69 -29.28
CA ILE A 36 7.63 -6.43 -28.00
C ILE A 36 8.14 -5.58 -26.83
N ASN A 37 9.27 -4.90 -26.98
CA ASN A 37 9.81 -4.03 -25.94
C ASN A 37 8.89 -2.82 -25.69
N LEU A 38 8.30 -2.27 -26.74
CA LEU A 38 7.32 -1.19 -26.62
C LEU A 38 6.08 -1.66 -25.84
N ILE A 39 5.55 -2.84 -26.14
CA ILE A 39 4.40 -3.42 -25.41
C ILE A 39 4.73 -3.62 -23.93
N HIS A 40 5.95 -4.05 -23.61
CA HIS A 40 6.39 -4.21 -22.21
C HIS A 40 6.52 -2.88 -21.45
N MET A 41 6.65 -1.76 -22.16
CA MET A 41 6.70 -0.43 -21.55
C MET A 41 5.31 0.19 -21.34
N VAL A 42 4.28 -0.34 -22.00
CA VAL A 42 2.91 0.16 -21.86
C VAL A 42 2.36 -0.34 -20.50
N PRO A 43 1.91 0.54 -19.62
CA PRO A 43 1.28 0.14 -18.36
C PRO A 43 -0.10 -0.45 -18.65
N ILE A 44 -0.17 -1.78 -18.74
CA ILE A 44 -1.42 -2.53 -18.99
C ILE A 44 -2.25 -2.76 -17.73
N THR A 45 -1.68 -2.48 -16.56
CA THR A 45 -2.38 -2.60 -15.27
C THR A 45 -2.21 -1.31 -14.48
N ASN A 46 -3.32 -0.78 -13.99
CA ASN A 46 -3.31 0.32 -13.04
C ASN A 46 -3.71 -0.22 -11.67
N ILE A 47 -2.80 -0.17 -10.71
CA ILE A 47 -3.07 -0.60 -9.34
C ILE A 47 -3.60 0.60 -8.56
N TRP A 48 -4.85 0.50 -8.13
CA TRP A 48 -5.42 1.49 -7.22
C TRP A 48 -4.68 1.46 -5.87
N ALA A 49 -4.11 2.60 -5.50
CA ALA A 49 -3.29 2.71 -4.29
C ALA A 49 -4.09 2.85 -2.99
N GLY A 50 -5.40 2.75 -3.03
CA GLY A 50 -6.29 3.02 -1.90
C GLY A 50 -6.53 4.52 -1.66
N GLU A 51 -7.61 4.83 -0.96
CA GLU A 51 -7.99 6.20 -0.61
C GLU A 51 -6.90 6.86 0.26
N LYS A 52 -6.56 8.13 -0.04
CA LYS A 52 -5.54 8.90 0.70
C LYS A 52 -5.95 9.21 2.13
N ARG A 53 -7.24 9.32 2.38
CA ARG A 53 -7.83 9.56 3.70
C ARG A 53 -9.07 8.68 3.86
N ASN A 54 -9.34 8.26 5.09
CA ASN A 54 -10.63 7.72 5.45
C ASN A 54 -11.62 8.90 5.55
N LYS A 55 -12.57 8.97 4.63
CA LYS A 55 -13.52 10.09 4.55
C LYS A 55 -14.50 10.10 5.73
N HIS A 56 -14.92 8.92 6.18
CA HIS A 56 -15.83 8.77 7.31
C HIS A 56 -15.21 9.26 8.62
N LEU A 57 -13.98 8.82 8.91
CA LEU A 57 -13.27 9.21 10.13
C LEU A 57 -12.49 10.53 9.99
N ASN A 58 -12.49 11.13 8.81
CA ASN A 58 -11.69 12.32 8.45
C ASN A 58 -10.22 12.20 8.89
N ALA A 59 -9.63 11.02 8.71
CA ALA A 59 -8.36 10.61 9.28
C ALA A 59 -7.45 9.93 8.22
N PRO A 60 -6.15 9.75 8.49
CA PRO A 60 -5.26 9.01 7.60
C PRO A 60 -5.70 7.55 7.46
N PRO A 61 -5.20 6.83 6.43
CA PRO A 61 -5.49 5.41 6.24
C PRO A 61 -5.10 4.58 7.46
N LEU A 62 -5.82 3.48 7.69
CA LEU A 62 -5.59 2.60 8.84
C LEU A 62 -4.19 1.99 8.80
N ILE A 63 -3.81 1.41 7.68
CA ILE A 63 -2.50 0.76 7.49
C ILE A 63 -1.93 1.14 6.13
N TYR A 64 -0.61 1.37 6.09
CA TYR A 64 0.15 1.45 4.86
C TYR A 64 0.81 0.09 4.61
N THR A 65 0.60 -0.47 3.45
CA THR A 65 1.14 -1.75 3.05
C THR A 65 1.63 -1.70 1.61
N LYS A 66 2.11 -2.80 1.07
CA LYS A 66 2.53 -2.93 -0.31
C LYS A 66 1.81 -4.08 -1.00
N THR A 67 1.60 -3.95 -2.29
CA THR A 67 1.10 -5.02 -3.14
C THR A 67 2.22 -6.01 -3.49
N ILE A 68 1.87 -7.12 -4.12
CA ILE A 68 2.84 -8.09 -4.65
C ILE A 68 3.84 -7.42 -5.60
N GLY A 69 3.41 -6.42 -6.36
CA GLY A 69 4.28 -5.63 -7.27
C GLY A 69 5.09 -4.52 -6.57
N ASN A 70 5.22 -4.53 -5.23
CA ASN A 70 5.90 -3.51 -4.43
C ASN A 70 5.34 -2.09 -4.54
N THR A 71 4.14 -1.91 -5.07
CA THR A 71 3.47 -0.61 -5.09
C THR A 71 2.83 -0.32 -3.74
N PRO A 72 2.87 0.93 -3.23
CA PRO A 72 2.24 1.29 -1.96
C PRO A 72 0.73 1.14 -2.05
N PHE A 73 0.14 0.61 -0.97
CA PHE A 73 -1.30 0.47 -0.83
C PHE A 73 -1.76 1.01 0.53
N ARG A 74 -2.89 1.70 0.55
CA ARG A 74 -3.51 2.30 1.73
C ARG A 74 -4.77 1.53 2.07
N LEU A 75 -4.72 0.81 3.19
CA LEU A 75 -5.87 0.05 3.68
C LEU A 75 -6.78 0.96 4.51
N ASN A 76 -8.03 1.04 4.10
CA ASN A 76 -9.13 1.59 4.88
C ASN A 76 -10.22 0.53 5.00
N LEU A 77 -10.85 0.39 6.17
CA LEU A 77 -11.91 -0.59 6.38
C LEU A 77 -13.29 -0.03 6.01
N HIS A 78 -13.44 1.29 5.99
CA HIS A 78 -14.72 1.93 5.72
C HIS A 78 -14.95 2.18 4.22
N ILE A 79 -16.15 1.86 3.77
CA ILE A 79 -16.72 2.29 2.48
C ILE A 79 -17.95 3.12 2.83
N GLY A 80 -17.83 4.44 2.67
CA GLY A 80 -18.81 5.36 3.25
C GLY A 80 -18.76 5.30 4.78
N ASP A 81 -19.89 5.05 5.42
CA ASP A 81 -20.07 4.88 6.86
C ASP A 81 -19.98 3.42 7.35
N VAL A 82 -19.90 2.46 6.41
CA VAL A 82 -19.89 1.03 6.72
C VAL A 82 -18.45 0.51 6.78
N GLY A 83 -18.06 -0.03 7.95
CA GLY A 83 -16.71 -0.56 8.22
C GLY A 83 -16.65 -2.07 8.48
N HIS A 84 -17.64 -2.85 8.03
CA HIS A 84 -17.64 -4.29 8.22
C HIS A 84 -16.59 -4.98 7.37
N SER A 85 -15.78 -5.81 8.01
CA SER A 85 -14.72 -6.56 7.34
C SER A 85 -14.67 -7.99 7.83
N MET A 86 -14.36 -8.93 6.93
CA MET A 86 -14.19 -10.34 7.25
C MET A 86 -12.79 -10.79 6.84
N VAL A 87 -12.08 -11.46 7.75
CA VAL A 87 -10.74 -12.02 7.49
C VAL A 87 -10.83 -13.54 7.46
N ILE A 88 -10.64 -14.13 6.29
CA ILE A 88 -10.71 -15.57 6.08
C ILE A 88 -9.32 -16.08 5.66
N GLY A 89 -8.96 -17.26 6.16
CA GLY A 89 -7.72 -17.93 5.76
C GLY A 89 -7.49 -19.22 6.55
N PRO A 90 -6.60 -20.09 6.09
CA PRO A 90 -6.27 -21.35 6.78
C PRO A 90 -5.59 -21.10 8.13
N THR A 91 -5.48 -22.15 8.94
CA THR A 91 -4.71 -22.10 10.19
C THR A 91 -3.25 -21.78 9.89
N GLY A 92 -2.63 -20.93 10.70
CA GLY A 92 -1.22 -20.51 10.50
C GLY A 92 -1.00 -19.39 9.48
N SER A 93 -2.02 -18.89 8.79
CA SER A 93 -1.90 -17.81 7.79
C SER A 93 -1.68 -16.41 8.36
N GLY A 94 -1.53 -16.25 9.66
CA GLY A 94 -1.29 -14.95 10.30
C GLY A 94 -2.54 -14.12 10.60
N LYS A 95 -3.75 -14.69 10.52
CA LYS A 95 -5.00 -13.94 10.78
C LYS A 95 -5.01 -13.20 12.12
N SER A 96 -4.63 -13.90 13.20
CA SER A 96 -4.60 -13.28 14.55
C SER A 96 -3.60 -12.14 14.64
N VAL A 97 -2.44 -12.28 14.01
CA VAL A 97 -1.43 -11.20 13.95
C VAL A 97 -1.98 -10.01 13.16
N HIS A 98 -2.65 -10.26 12.04
CA HIS A 98 -3.26 -9.20 11.24
C HIS A 98 -4.37 -8.47 12.01
N LEU A 99 -5.22 -9.19 12.74
CA LEU A 99 -6.24 -8.59 13.60
C LEU A 99 -5.63 -7.75 14.72
N CYS A 100 -4.61 -8.27 15.42
CA CYS A 100 -3.88 -7.51 16.43
C CYS A 100 -3.24 -6.23 15.87
N LEU A 101 -2.74 -6.27 14.63
CA LEU A 101 -2.22 -5.09 13.95
C LEU A 101 -3.33 -4.07 13.68
N ILE A 102 -4.50 -4.51 13.23
CA ILE A 102 -5.66 -3.64 13.04
C ILE A 102 -6.09 -2.99 14.35
N GLU A 103 -6.20 -3.76 15.44
CA GLU A 103 -6.55 -3.28 16.78
C GLU A 103 -5.57 -2.20 17.24
N ALA A 104 -4.26 -2.44 17.14
CA ALA A 104 -3.24 -1.47 17.49
C ALA A 104 -3.31 -0.19 16.66
N GLN A 105 -3.47 -0.32 15.35
CA GLN A 105 -3.52 0.81 14.42
C GLN A 105 -4.81 1.62 14.52
N PHE A 106 -5.91 1.01 14.93
CA PHE A 106 -7.20 1.71 15.07
C PHE A 106 -7.16 2.78 16.16
N ARG A 107 -6.32 2.61 17.18
CA ARG A 107 -6.17 3.57 18.28
C ARG A 107 -5.60 4.94 17.88
N LYS A 108 -5.03 5.07 16.69
CA LYS A 108 -4.59 6.39 16.19
C LYS A 108 -5.73 7.35 15.88
N TYR A 109 -6.94 6.83 15.76
CA TYR A 109 -8.11 7.67 15.52
C TYR A 109 -8.57 8.30 16.83
N LYS A 110 -8.96 9.57 16.74
CA LYS A 110 -9.44 10.32 17.89
C LYS A 110 -10.70 9.68 18.47
N ASP A 111 -10.75 9.54 19.78
CA ASP A 111 -11.88 8.99 20.54
C ASP A 111 -12.27 7.54 20.14
N ALA A 112 -11.36 6.81 19.48
CA ALA A 112 -11.62 5.45 19.06
C ALA A 112 -11.61 4.50 20.27
N GLN A 113 -12.65 3.64 20.33
CA GLN A 113 -12.74 2.54 21.27
C GLN A 113 -12.70 1.22 20.51
N VAL A 114 -12.03 0.23 21.08
CA VAL A 114 -11.90 -1.12 20.49
C VAL A 114 -12.38 -2.15 21.49
N PHE A 115 -13.39 -2.91 21.13
CA PHE A 115 -13.91 -4.03 21.90
C PHE A 115 -13.61 -5.33 21.17
N VAL A 116 -12.88 -6.23 21.83
CA VAL A 116 -12.44 -7.49 21.24
C VAL A 116 -13.08 -8.67 21.95
N PHE A 117 -13.77 -9.52 21.21
CA PHE A 117 -14.34 -10.77 21.70
C PHE A 117 -13.53 -11.94 21.15
N ASP A 118 -12.58 -12.43 21.95
CA ASP A 118 -11.63 -13.47 21.54
C ASP A 118 -11.72 -14.70 22.43
N LYS A 119 -12.11 -15.84 21.86
CA LYS A 119 -12.17 -17.12 22.56
C LYS A 119 -10.79 -17.67 22.90
N GLY A 120 -9.77 -17.38 22.06
CA GLY A 120 -8.43 -17.95 22.15
C GLY A 120 -7.46 -17.13 22.99
N ALA A 121 -7.87 -15.95 23.46
CA ALA A 121 -7.01 -14.96 24.15
C ALA A 121 -5.76 -14.55 23.36
N SER A 122 -5.79 -14.61 22.03
CA SER A 122 -4.72 -14.21 21.14
C SER A 122 -4.46 -12.69 21.15
N SER A 123 -5.49 -11.90 21.43
CA SER A 123 -5.44 -10.43 21.57
C SER A 123 -4.95 -9.95 22.94
N LYS A 124 -4.77 -10.84 23.92
CA LYS A 124 -4.37 -10.45 25.31
C LYS A 124 -3.09 -9.61 25.32
N VAL A 125 -2.07 -10.05 24.59
CA VAL A 125 -0.76 -9.38 24.57
C VAL A 125 -0.88 -7.95 24.05
N ILE A 126 -1.56 -7.76 22.92
CA ILE A 126 -1.73 -6.44 22.33
C ILE A 126 -2.61 -5.56 23.20
N THR A 127 -3.71 -6.07 23.74
CA THR A 127 -4.61 -5.34 24.64
C THR A 127 -3.83 -4.79 25.85
N THR A 128 -3.02 -5.62 26.50
CA THR A 128 -2.19 -5.19 27.63
C THR A 128 -1.11 -4.19 27.20
N ALA A 129 -0.45 -4.43 26.07
CA ALA A 129 0.62 -3.54 25.57
C ALA A 129 0.12 -2.13 25.23
N VAL A 130 -1.11 -2.01 24.78
CA VAL A 130 -1.74 -0.72 24.46
C VAL A 130 -2.47 -0.08 25.66
N GLY A 131 -2.35 -0.64 26.86
CA GLY A 131 -2.96 -0.13 28.10
C GLY A 131 -4.47 -0.39 28.20
N GLY A 132 -4.98 -1.39 27.51
CA GLY A 132 -6.37 -1.85 27.61
C GLY A 132 -6.59 -2.85 28.74
N GLU A 133 -7.84 -3.07 29.09
CA GLU A 133 -8.26 -4.05 30.08
C GLU A 133 -8.60 -5.38 29.44
N PHE A 134 -8.13 -6.49 30.03
CA PHE A 134 -8.39 -7.83 29.57
C PHE A 134 -9.21 -8.60 30.60
N PHE A 135 -10.39 -9.00 30.23
CA PHE A 135 -11.30 -9.79 31.08
C PHE A 135 -11.34 -11.25 30.62
N ARG A 136 -11.13 -12.18 31.53
CA ARG A 136 -11.25 -13.61 31.25
C ARG A 136 -12.50 -14.17 31.93
N PHE A 137 -13.46 -14.57 31.12
CA PHE A 137 -14.60 -15.31 31.64
C PHE A 137 -14.18 -16.75 31.95
N ARG A 138 -14.26 -17.12 33.22
CA ARG A 138 -14.05 -18.50 33.65
C ARG A 138 -15.34 -19.27 33.42
N LYS A 139 -15.25 -20.41 32.72
CA LYS A 139 -16.34 -21.39 32.69
C LYS A 139 -16.46 -22.11 34.04
#